data_dd7556460218d0fbd647500a7664c472
#
_entry.id   dd7556460218d0fbd647500a7664c472
#
_cell.length_a   1.000
_cell.length_b   1.000
_cell.length_c   1.000
_cell.angle_alpha   90.00
_cell.angle_beta   90.00
_cell.angle_gamma   90.00
#
_symmetry.space_group_name_H-M   'P 1'
#
loop_
_entity.id
_entity.type
_entity.pdbx_description
1 polymer ?
#
loop_
_entity_poly.entity_id
_entity_poly.type
_entity_poly.pdbx_seq_one_letter_code
_entity_poly.pdbx_strand_id
1 'polypeptide(L)'
;TSSLEKTLLVGDFLFVSKFHYGARLPMTPLATPMVHDTLPLVGVKSYLPKPQLPYLRLPALQKIKRNDIVVFNWRTDTVRFFRDPSGYHAYKPVDKKSHYVKRAVAIAGDTFEIREGDVYINGQKEIYPVRAKLQTSYIVRVSPEFQNYLVSLYGGQYTAEQLLPAYLFQNFGVTDASGFRSNTEFVVQSATEEVAQKLQKTPHVESVTKMISPKEYNPAIFPHSKHYAWSEDNF
;
A
#
# COMPACT_ATOMS: atom_id res chain seq x y z
N THR A 1 -1.59 -3.74 -7.68
CA THR A 1 -0.74 -3.05 -6.68
C THR A 1 -1.43 -3.09 -5.32
N SER A 2 -0.76 -3.59 -4.28
CA SER A 2 -1.35 -3.74 -2.94
C SER A 2 -1.97 -2.44 -2.39
N SER A 3 -1.39 -1.28 -2.69
CA SER A 3 -1.89 0.03 -2.21
C SER A 3 -3.18 0.54 -2.87
N LEU A 4 -3.65 -0.11 -3.92
CA LEU A 4 -4.92 0.17 -4.60
C LEU A 4 -5.76 -1.10 -4.72
N GLU A 5 -5.50 -2.07 -3.88
CA GLU A 5 -6.26 -3.32 -3.78
C GLU A 5 -7.75 -3.03 -3.55
N LYS A 6 -8.62 -3.90 -4.05
CA LYS A 6 -10.07 -3.69 -4.13
C LYS A 6 -10.52 -2.54 -5.06
N THR A 7 -9.62 -1.63 -5.47
CA THR A 7 -9.87 -0.65 -6.54
C THR A 7 -9.36 -1.17 -7.88
N LEU A 8 -8.21 -1.87 -7.85
CA LEU A 8 -7.61 -2.56 -9.00
C LEU A 8 -7.49 -4.05 -8.65
N LEU A 9 -8.07 -4.89 -9.46
CA LEU A 9 -8.10 -6.34 -9.24
C LEU A 9 -6.88 -7.01 -9.89
N VAL A 10 -6.56 -8.21 -9.43
CA VAL A 10 -5.54 -9.05 -10.06
C VAL A 10 -6.02 -9.44 -11.45
N GLY A 11 -5.19 -9.18 -12.47
CA GLY A 11 -5.55 -9.39 -13.88
C GLY A 11 -5.98 -8.12 -14.62
N ASP A 12 -6.20 -7.00 -13.93
CA ASP A 12 -6.48 -5.73 -14.59
C ASP A 12 -5.27 -5.19 -15.33
N PHE A 13 -5.49 -4.71 -16.56
CA PHE A 13 -4.51 -3.99 -17.34
C PHE A 13 -4.79 -2.49 -17.26
N LEU A 14 -3.73 -1.71 -17.04
CA LEU A 14 -3.82 -0.27 -16.87
C LEU A 14 -3.16 0.47 -18.02
N PHE A 15 -3.88 1.43 -18.59
CA PHE A 15 -3.29 2.42 -19.48
C PHE A 15 -2.88 3.66 -18.69
N VAL A 16 -1.58 3.97 -18.72
CA VAL A 16 -1.02 5.17 -18.08
C VAL A 16 -0.83 6.26 -19.11
N SER A 17 -1.63 7.31 -19.03
CA SER A 17 -1.44 8.48 -19.87
C SER A 17 -0.21 9.27 -19.42
N LYS A 18 0.71 9.49 -20.35
CA LYS A 18 1.90 10.30 -20.11
C LYS A 18 1.70 11.79 -20.39
N PHE A 19 0.59 12.17 -21.02
CA PHE A 19 0.33 13.53 -21.50
C PHE A 19 -0.42 14.41 -20.50
N HIS A 20 -1.33 13.82 -19.71
CA HIS A 20 -2.20 14.60 -18.82
C HIS A 20 -1.43 15.53 -17.87
N TYR A 21 -0.38 15.05 -17.26
CA TYR A 21 0.47 15.82 -16.35
C TYR A 21 1.78 16.30 -16.99
N GLY A 22 1.80 16.40 -18.32
CA GLY A 22 2.96 16.78 -19.12
C GLY A 22 3.90 15.59 -19.38
N ALA A 23 4.09 15.26 -20.64
CA ALA A 23 4.98 14.20 -21.06
C ALA A 23 6.44 14.57 -20.73
N ARG A 24 7.13 13.68 -20.03
CA ARG A 24 8.57 13.82 -19.77
C ARG A 24 9.35 13.20 -20.93
N LEU A 25 10.31 13.94 -21.47
CA LEU A 25 11.23 13.39 -22.46
C LEU A 25 12.19 12.38 -21.82
N PRO A 26 12.63 11.35 -22.57
CA PRO A 26 13.62 10.41 -22.07
C PRO A 26 14.93 11.12 -21.70
N MET A 27 15.42 10.86 -20.50
CA MET A 27 16.71 11.42 -20.04
C MET A 27 17.87 10.48 -20.37
N THR A 28 17.61 9.19 -20.56
CA THR A 28 18.59 8.15 -20.86
C THR A 28 18.39 7.67 -22.30
N PRO A 29 19.04 8.33 -23.30
CA PRO A 29 18.80 8.05 -24.72
C PRO A 29 19.33 6.66 -25.14
N LEU A 30 20.41 6.20 -24.52
CA LEU A 30 21.01 4.91 -24.84
C LEU A 30 20.42 3.83 -23.92
N ALA A 31 19.28 3.28 -24.31
CA ALA A 31 18.59 2.23 -23.60
C ALA A 31 17.91 1.27 -24.56
N THR A 32 17.93 -0.03 -24.22
CA THR A 32 17.21 -1.05 -24.97
C THR A 32 15.70 -0.83 -24.81
N PRO A 33 14.93 -0.72 -25.89
CA PRO A 33 13.49 -0.53 -25.82
C PRO A 33 12.81 -1.73 -25.16
N MET A 34 11.76 -1.47 -24.40
CA MET A 34 10.90 -2.47 -23.72
C MET A 34 11.60 -3.38 -22.70
N VAL A 35 12.87 -3.16 -22.42
CA VAL A 35 13.60 -3.88 -21.36
C VAL A 35 13.80 -2.95 -20.17
N HIS A 36 13.39 -3.42 -19.00
CA HIS A 36 13.48 -2.64 -17.77
C HIS A 36 14.81 -2.78 -17.08
N ASP A 37 15.58 -2.55 -16.52
CA ASP A 37 16.83 -2.58 -15.77
C ASP A 37 17.91 -3.48 -16.37
N THR A 38 17.65 -4.79 -16.56
CA THR A 38 18.67 -5.79 -16.95
C THR A 38 18.22 -6.60 -18.15
N LEU A 39 19.12 -6.82 -19.10
CA LEU A 39 18.86 -7.68 -20.26
C LEU A 39 18.69 -9.14 -19.80
N PRO A 40 17.55 -9.77 -20.12
CA PRO A 40 17.39 -11.21 -19.89
C PRO A 40 18.43 -11.96 -20.72
N LEU A 41 18.94 -13.08 -20.23
CA LEU A 41 19.99 -13.94 -20.80
C LEU A 41 21.43 -13.47 -20.54
N VAL A 42 21.74 -12.17 -20.59
CA VAL A 42 23.13 -11.66 -20.49
C VAL A 42 23.44 -11.07 -19.11
N GLY A 43 22.43 -10.70 -18.33
CA GLY A 43 22.59 -10.14 -16.98
C GLY A 43 23.22 -8.75 -16.91
N VAL A 44 23.42 -8.07 -18.07
CA VAL A 44 23.98 -6.71 -18.12
C VAL A 44 22.88 -5.65 -18.11
N LYS A 45 23.21 -4.41 -17.73
CA LYS A 45 22.26 -3.30 -17.74
C LYS A 45 21.70 -3.06 -19.14
N SER A 46 20.40 -2.83 -19.23
CA SER A 46 19.69 -2.52 -20.48
C SER A 46 19.89 -1.08 -20.95
N TYR A 47 20.69 -0.28 -20.25
CA TYR A 47 20.93 1.13 -20.57
C TYR A 47 22.33 1.57 -20.16
N LEU A 48 22.83 2.59 -20.82
CA LEU A 48 24.04 3.30 -20.41
C LEU A 48 23.66 4.51 -19.54
N PRO A 49 24.26 4.67 -18.35
CA PRO A 49 23.93 5.77 -17.45
C PRO A 49 24.38 7.14 -17.96
N LYS A 50 25.23 7.18 -18.97
CA LYS A 50 25.73 8.41 -19.63
C LYS A 50 25.75 8.19 -21.16
N PRO A 51 25.52 9.24 -21.97
CA PRO A 51 25.13 10.61 -21.56
C PRO A 51 23.70 10.68 -21.04
N GLN A 52 23.43 11.69 -20.19
CA GLN A 52 22.09 12.01 -19.71
C GLN A 52 21.63 13.31 -20.36
N LEU A 53 20.42 13.32 -20.90
CA LEU A 53 19.77 14.54 -21.36
C LEU A 53 19.20 15.33 -20.20
N PRO A 54 19.08 16.66 -20.31
CA PRO A 54 18.47 17.48 -19.26
C PRO A 54 17.01 17.07 -19.02
N TYR A 55 16.54 17.30 -17.79
CA TYR A 55 15.13 17.09 -17.49
C TYR A 55 14.27 18.09 -18.26
N LEU A 56 13.44 17.58 -19.15
CA LEU A 56 12.45 18.37 -19.88
C LEU A 56 11.08 17.71 -19.79
N ARG A 57 10.08 18.50 -19.43
CA ARG A 57 8.68 18.10 -19.40
C ARG A 57 7.86 19.04 -20.24
N LEU A 58 7.04 18.52 -21.11
CA LEU A 58 6.09 19.29 -21.90
C LEU A 58 5.00 19.90 -21.02
N PRO A 59 4.33 20.97 -21.47
CA PRO A 59 3.19 21.52 -20.74
C PRO A 59 2.14 20.46 -20.44
N ALA A 60 1.58 20.52 -19.25
CA ALA A 60 0.52 19.61 -18.82
C ALA A 60 -0.84 20.05 -19.36
N LEU A 61 -1.70 19.09 -19.72
CA LEU A 61 -3.09 19.34 -20.10
C LEU A 61 -3.97 19.64 -18.88
N GLN A 62 -3.59 19.11 -17.71
CA GLN A 62 -4.29 19.35 -16.45
C GLN A 62 -3.33 19.33 -15.26
N LYS A 63 -3.77 19.96 -14.16
CA LYS A 63 -3.08 19.89 -12.86
C LYS A 63 -3.53 18.67 -12.10
N ILE A 64 -2.64 18.13 -11.25
CA ILE A 64 -2.99 17.06 -10.30
C ILE A 64 -4.02 17.60 -9.32
N LYS A 65 -5.07 16.81 -9.08
CA LYS A 65 -6.12 17.08 -8.10
C LYS A 65 -6.08 16.06 -6.97
N ARG A 66 -6.69 16.39 -5.84
CA ARG A 66 -6.89 15.42 -4.76
C ARG A 66 -7.66 14.20 -5.29
N ASN A 67 -7.31 13.05 -4.80
CA ASN A 67 -7.85 11.74 -5.19
C ASN A 67 -7.51 11.25 -6.60
N ASP A 68 -6.72 11.97 -7.39
CA ASP A 68 -6.19 11.44 -8.65
C ASP A 68 -5.28 10.23 -8.39
N ILE A 69 -5.38 9.22 -9.25
CA ILE A 69 -4.43 8.10 -9.26
C ILE A 69 -3.26 8.49 -10.15
N VAL A 70 -2.09 8.63 -9.55
CA VAL A 70 -0.89 9.11 -10.21
C VAL A 70 0.19 8.04 -10.28
N VAL A 71 0.93 8.03 -11.40
CA VAL A 71 2.10 7.19 -11.59
C VAL A 71 3.35 8.05 -11.57
N PHE A 72 4.32 7.69 -10.74
CA PHE A 72 5.56 8.43 -10.58
C PHE A 72 6.76 7.50 -10.38
N ASN A 73 7.97 7.98 -10.66
CA ASN A 73 9.18 7.23 -10.37
C ASN A 73 9.54 7.35 -8.89
N TRP A 74 9.80 6.21 -8.26
CA TRP A 74 10.19 6.17 -6.85
C TRP A 74 11.59 6.74 -6.65
N ARG A 75 11.69 7.92 -6.04
CA ARG A 75 12.93 8.70 -5.98
C ARG A 75 14.06 7.98 -5.22
N THR A 76 13.74 7.25 -4.19
CA THR A 76 14.70 6.52 -3.35
C THR A 76 15.01 5.11 -3.85
N ASP A 77 14.60 4.75 -5.09
CA ASP A 77 14.95 3.47 -5.72
C ASP A 77 16.46 3.44 -6.01
N THR A 78 17.18 2.79 -5.12
CA THR A 78 18.62 2.58 -5.18
C THR A 78 19.01 1.10 -5.16
N VAL A 79 18.02 0.21 -5.33
CA VAL A 79 18.23 -1.25 -5.35
C VAL A 79 18.16 -1.79 -6.78
N ARG A 80 18.84 -2.90 -7.06
CA ARG A 80 18.79 -3.54 -8.39
C ARG A 80 17.39 -4.03 -8.73
N PHE A 81 16.75 -4.68 -7.76
CA PHE A 81 15.37 -5.17 -7.87
C PHE A 81 14.66 -5.06 -6.52
N PHE A 82 13.35 -5.19 -6.54
CA PHE A 82 12.54 -5.08 -5.33
C PHE A 82 12.92 -6.13 -4.28
N ARG A 83 13.20 -5.68 -3.05
CA ARG A 83 13.71 -6.52 -1.94
C ARG A 83 15.08 -7.17 -2.22
N ASP A 84 15.97 -6.51 -2.94
CA ASP A 84 17.35 -6.96 -3.12
C ASP A 84 18.04 -7.10 -1.75
N PRO A 85 18.41 -8.33 -1.32
CA PRO A 85 19.00 -8.56 -0.01
C PRO A 85 20.48 -8.21 0.06
N SER A 86 21.09 -7.85 -1.08
CA SER A 86 22.56 -7.66 -1.17
C SER A 86 23.07 -6.40 -0.48
N GLY A 87 22.17 -5.46 -0.09
CA GLY A 87 22.55 -4.15 0.43
C GLY A 87 23.29 -3.25 -0.59
N TYR A 88 23.37 -3.69 -1.85
CA TYR A 88 24.06 -2.94 -2.90
C TYR A 88 23.24 -1.74 -3.35
N HIS A 89 23.83 -0.55 -3.24
CA HIS A 89 23.22 0.67 -3.75
C HIS A 89 23.49 0.85 -5.25
N ALA A 90 22.48 0.61 -6.07
CA ALA A 90 22.54 0.81 -7.50
C ALA A 90 22.15 2.25 -7.86
N TYR A 91 23.05 3.00 -8.52
CA TYR A 91 22.65 4.26 -9.12
C TYR A 91 21.75 4.01 -10.33
N LYS A 92 20.56 4.62 -10.32
CA LYS A 92 19.61 4.60 -11.43
C LYS A 92 19.24 6.03 -11.84
N PRO A 93 19.29 6.38 -13.12
CA PRO A 93 18.67 7.62 -13.64
C PRO A 93 17.18 7.67 -13.29
N VAL A 94 16.63 8.87 -13.15
CA VAL A 94 15.23 9.05 -12.71
C VAL A 94 14.22 8.32 -13.60
N ASP A 95 14.45 8.32 -14.91
CA ASP A 95 13.59 7.65 -15.90
C ASP A 95 13.76 6.12 -15.96
N LYS A 96 14.74 5.57 -15.22
CA LYS A 96 14.97 4.12 -15.04
C LYS A 96 14.58 3.61 -13.66
N LYS A 97 14.11 4.49 -12.78
CA LYS A 97 13.61 4.10 -11.47
C LYS A 97 12.23 3.46 -11.57
N SER A 98 11.93 2.59 -10.61
CA SER A 98 10.64 1.89 -10.52
C SER A 98 9.47 2.85 -10.50
N HIS A 99 8.41 2.48 -11.21
CA HIS A 99 7.17 3.25 -11.23
C HIS A 99 6.24 2.78 -10.12
N TYR A 100 5.72 3.74 -9.36
CA TYR A 100 4.73 3.51 -8.33
C TYR A 100 3.40 4.15 -8.72
N VAL A 101 2.33 3.49 -8.37
CA VAL A 101 0.95 3.98 -8.57
C VAL A 101 0.37 4.26 -7.20
N LYS A 102 -0.02 5.49 -6.93
CA LYS A 102 -0.60 5.92 -5.65
C LYS A 102 -1.72 6.93 -5.88
N ARG A 103 -2.61 7.07 -4.89
CA ARG A 103 -3.59 8.14 -4.85
C ARG A 103 -2.95 9.40 -4.29
N ALA A 104 -3.15 10.54 -4.98
CA ALA A 104 -2.74 11.85 -4.50
C ALA A 104 -3.75 12.35 -3.46
N VAL A 105 -3.44 12.21 -2.18
CA VAL A 105 -4.36 12.59 -1.09
C VAL A 105 -4.33 14.08 -0.79
N ALA A 106 -3.21 14.75 -1.03
CA ALA A 106 -3.03 16.19 -0.84
C ALA A 106 -2.28 16.80 -2.03
N ILE A 107 -2.43 18.10 -2.22
CA ILE A 107 -1.73 18.89 -3.25
C ILE A 107 -0.89 19.98 -2.59
N ALA A 108 -0.02 20.64 -3.38
CA ALA A 108 0.81 21.72 -2.87
C ALA A 108 -0.05 22.86 -2.29
N GLY A 109 0.27 23.29 -1.07
CA GLY A 109 -0.47 24.29 -0.30
C GLY A 109 -1.47 23.71 0.70
N ASP A 110 -1.73 22.41 0.68
CA ASP A 110 -2.56 21.75 1.69
C ASP A 110 -1.77 21.50 2.97
N THR A 111 -2.46 21.61 4.09
CA THR A 111 -2.02 21.06 5.38
C THR A 111 -2.54 19.64 5.49
N PHE A 112 -1.61 18.67 5.56
CA PHE A 112 -1.91 17.25 5.66
C PHE A 112 -1.66 16.77 7.09
N GLU A 113 -2.60 16.00 7.62
CA GLU A 113 -2.52 15.44 8.97
C GLU A 113 -3.17 14.05 9.00
N ILE A 114 -2.64 13.15 9.82
CA ILE A 114 -3.26 11.85 10.14
C ILE A 114 -3.59 11.87 11.64
N ARG A 115 -4.84 11.59 12.00
CA ARG A 115 -5.31 11.45 13.38
C ARG A 115 -6.00 10.10 13.51
N GLU A 116 -5.48 9.25 14.37
CA GLU A 116 -6.05 7.91 14.62
C GLU A 116 -6.29 7.10 13.34
N GLY A 117 -5.33 7.21 12.39
CA GLY A 117 -5.38 6.54 11.09
C GLY A 117 -6.39 7.12 10.10
N ASP A 118 -6.99 8.28 10.38
CA ASP A 118 -7.83 9.02 9.46
C ASP A 118 -7.09 10.24 8.91
N VAL A 119 -7.22 10.48 7.61
CA VAL A 119 -6.58 11.61 6.93
C VAL A 119 -7.43 12.86 7.06
N TYR A 120 -6.76 13.96 7.39
CA TYR A 120 -7.34 15.30 7.44
C TYR A 120 -6.58 16.22 6.48
N ILE A 121 -7.31 16.99 5.70
CA ILE A 121 -6.78 18.00 4.79
C ILE A 121 -7.34 19.36 5.17
N ASN A 122 -6.46 20.29 5.47
CA ASN A 122 -6.84 21.65 5.94
C ASN A 122 -7.79 21.61 7.15
N GLY A 123 -7.56 20.67 8.07
CA GLY A 123 -8.35 20.48 9.28
C GLY A 123 -9.67 19.73 9.10
N GLN A 124 -10.05 19.36 7.89
CA GLN A 124 -11.27 18.60 7.60
C GLN A 124 -10.93 17.13 7.28
N LYS A 125 -11.72 16.20 7.80
CA LYS A 125 -11.58 14.78 7.48
C LYS A 125 -11.81 14.55 5.99
N GLU A 126 -10.87 13.86 5.35
CA GLU A 126 -10.95 13.58 3.91
C GLU A 126 -12.07 12.59 3.60
N ILE A 127 -12.87 12.94 2.57
CA ILE A 127 -13.94 12.08 2.05
C ILE A 127 -13.44 11.45 0.75
N TYR A 128 -13.21 10.16 0.79
CA TYR A 128 -12.72 9.42 -0.36
C TYR A 128 -13.84 9.07 -1.35
N PRO A 129 -13.52 8.97 -2.65
CA PRO A 129 -14.48 8.45 -3.62
C PRO A 129 -14.96 7.04 -3.25
N VAL A 130 -16.20 6.70 -3.58
CA VAL A 130 -16.84 5.41 -3.25
C VAL A 130 -15.99 4.19 -3.70
N ARG A 131 -15.24 4.34 -4.78
CA ARG A 131 -14.33 3.31 -5.28
C ARG A 131 -13.03 3.16 -4.48
N ALA A 132 -12.70 4.12 -3.61
CA ALA A 132 -11.52 4.05 -2.76
C ALA A 132 -11.85 3.16 -1.54
N LYS A 133 -11.58 1.88 -1.67
CA LYS A 133 -11.76 0.90 -0.58
C LYS A 133 -10.54 0.95 0.34
N LEU A 134 -10.59 1.83 1.34
CA LEU A 134 -9.54 1.91 2.34
C LEU A 134 -9.51 0.64 3.17
N GLN A 135 -8.31 0.15 3.44
CA GLN A 135 -8.07 -1.04 4.24
C GLN A 135 -7.20 -0.66 5.43
N THR A 136 -7.60 -1.14 6.60
CA THR A 136 -6.86 -0.99 7.85
C THR A 136 -6.81 -2.33 8.58
N SER A 137 -5.94 -2.43 9.59
CA SER A 137 -5.89 -3.62 10.44
C SER A 137 -6.88 -3.49 11.60
N TYR A 138 -7.48 -4.60 12.00
CA TYR A 138 -8.42 -4.68 13.10
C TYR A 138 -8.00 -5.75 14.09
N ILE A 139 -8.20 -5.47 15.37
CA ILE A 139 -8.14 -6.44 16.46
C ILE A 139 -9.56 -6.94 16.68
N VAL A 140 -9.73 -8.24 16.59
CA VAL A 140 -11.02 -8.91 16.82
C VAL A 140 -10.94 -9.72 18.10
N ARG A 141 -11.78 -9.39 19.08
CA ARG A 141 -11.94 -10.17 20.29
C ARG A 141 -13.11 -11.13 20.14
N VAL A 142 -12.88 -12.35 20.57
CA VAL A 142 -13.82 -13.46 20.44
C VAL A 142 -13.98 -14.20 21.75
N SER A 143 -15.12 -14.86 21.90
CA SER A 143 -15.33 -15.76 23.04
C SER A 143 -14.43 -17.00 22.93
N PRO A 144 -14.13 -17.70 24.02
CA PRO A 144 -13.31 -18.92 24.01
C PRO A 144 -13.86 -20.02 23.09
N GLU A 145 -15.16 -20.02 22.81
CA GLU A 145 -15.83 -20.99 21.94
C GLU A 145 -15.56 -20.76 20.45
N PHE A 146 -15.08 -19.58 20.05
CA PHE A 146 -14.87 -19.24 18.63
C PHE A 146 -13.93 -20.21 17.91
N GLN A 147 -12.87 -20.69 18.57
CA GLN A 147 -11.96 -21.65 17.98
C GLN A 147 -12.65 -22.99 17.69
N ASN A 148 -13.46 -23.48 18.65
CA ASN A 148 -14.25 -24.70 18.45
C ASN A 148 -15.31 -24.51 17.36
N TYR A 149 -15.93 -23.33 17.29
CA TYR A 149 -16.84 -22.97 16.22
C TYR A 149 -16.17 -23.03 14.85
N LEU A 150 -14.97 -22.44 14.67
CA LEU A 150 -14.20 -22.55 13.44
C LEU A 150 -13.89 -24.00 13.05
N VAL A 151 -13.41 -24.79 14.00
CA VAL A 151 -13.08 -26.21 13.78
C VAL A 151 -14.32 -27.00 13.36
N SER A 152 -15.46 -26.72 13.95
CA SER A 152 -16.73 -27.39 13.63
C SER A 152 -17.21 -27.10 12.20
N LEU A 153 -16.99 -25.90 11.68
CA LEU A 153 -17.36 -25.50 10.33
C LEU A 153 -16.60 -26.28 9.23
N TYR A 154 -15.39 -26.76 9.54
CA TYR A 154 -14.50 -27.41 8.56
C TYR A 154 -14.23 -28.89 8.89
N GLY A 155 -15.08 -29.53 9.69
CA GLY A 155 -15.04 -30.98 9.91
C GLY A 155 -13.93 -31.49 10.81
N GLY A 156 -13.28 -30.65 11.61
CA GLY A 156 -12.42 -31.08 12.73
C GLY A 156 -11.02 -31.60 12.39
N GLN A 157 -10.59 -31.56 11.13
CA GLN A 157 -9.25 -32.06 10.71
C GLN A 157 -8.11 -31.05 10.89
N TYR A 158 -8.42 -29.78 11.07
CA TYR A 158 -7.46 -28.66 11.13
C TYR A 158 -7.61 -27.87 12.41
N THR A 159 -6.54 -27.22 12.84
CA THR A 159 -6.58 -26.29 13.98
C THR A 159 -7.25 -24.97 13.60
N ALA A 160 -7.81 -24.24 14.57
CA ALA A 160 -8.41 -22.93 14.36
C ALA A 160 -7.42 -21.95 13.72
N GLU A 161 -6.14 -22.04 14.06
CA GLU A 161 -5.08 -21.19 13.51
C GLU A 161 -4.85 -21.44 12.02
N GLN A 162 -4.94 -22.67 11.56
CA GLN A 162 -4.85 -23.04 10.15
C GLN A 162 -6.09 -22.65 9.36
N LEU A 163 -7.26 -22.66 10.02
CA LEU A 163 -8.56 -22.39 9.42
C LEU A 163 -8.88 -20.89 9.30
N LEU A 164 -8.38 -20.07 10.23
CA LEU A 164 -8.72 -18.65 10.28
C LEU A 164 -8.47 -17.91 8.96
N PRO A 165 -7.32 -18.04 8.27
CA PRO A 165 -7.09 -17.37 6.99
C PRO A 165 -8.10 -17.81 5.91
N ALA A 166 -8.39 -19.12 5.83
CA ALA A 166 -9.37 -19.64 4.88
C ALA A 166 -10.79 -19.14 5.17
N TYR A 167 -11.17 -19.11 6.44
CA TYR A 167 -12.45 -18.58 6.90
C TYR A 167 -12.62 -17.11 6.53
N LEU A 168 -11.61 -16.29 6.81
CA LEU A 168 -11.63 -14.86 6.52
C LEU A 168 -11.65 -14.59 5.00
N PHE A 169 -10.92 -15.39 4.24
CA PHE A 169 -10.95 -15.29 2.78
C PHE A 169 -12.33 -15.64 2.20
N GLN A 170 -12.88 -16.78 2.59
CA GLN A 170 -14.15 -17.28 2.02
C GLN A 170 -15.36 -16.41 2.39
N ASN A 171 -15.43 -15.94 3.64
CA ASN A 171 -16.61 -15.21 4.11
C ASN A 171 -16.50 -13.69 3.95
N PHE A 172 -15.29 -13.13 3.92
CA PHE A 172 -15.05 -11.68 3.94
C PHE A 172 -14.13 -11.19 2.83
N GLY A 173 -13.53 -12.10 2.06
CA GLY A 173 -12.59 -11.74 1.00
C GLY A 173 -11.29 -11.09 1.51
N VAL A 174 -10.89 -11.38 2.74
CA VAL A 174 -9.61 -10.92 3.29
C VAL A 174 -8.49 -11.79 2.74
N THR A 175 -7.51 -11.19 2.09
CA THR A 175 -6.41 -11.89 1.40
C THR A 175 -5.09 -11.82 2.14
N ASP A 176 -4.94 -10.86 3.06
CA ASP A 176 -3.71 -10.65 3.78
C ASP A 176 -3.60 -11.55 5.02
N ALA A 177 -2.35 -11.74 5.46
CA ALA A 177 -2.06 -12.58 6.60
C ALA A 177 -2.82 -12.12 7.85
N SER A 178 -3.56 -13.04 8.44
CA SER A 178 -4.31 -12.85 9.66
C SER A 178 -3.99 -14.02 10.59
N GLY A 179 -3.95 -13.78 11.88
CA GLY A 179 -3.58 -14.81 12.85
C GLY A 179 -4.04 -14.50 14.25
N PHE A 180 -4.14 -15.53 15.08
CA PHE A 180 -4.41 -15.40 16.49
C PHE A 180 -3.23 -14.78 17.22
N ARG A 181 -3.53 -13.85 18.14
CA ARG A 181 -2.60 -13.33 19.15
C ARG A 181 -2.75 -14.08 20.47
N SER A 182 -3.96 -14.51 20.75
CA SER A 182 -4.31 -15.29 21.94
C SER A 182 -5.54 -16.15 21.66
N ASN A 183 -5.97 -16.96 22.62
CA ASN A 183 -7.16 -17.80 22.47
C ASN A 183 -8.45 -17.00 22.25
N THR A 184 -8.47 -15.72 22.63
CA THR A 184 -9.63 -14.83 22.56
C THR A 184 -9.40 -13.61 21.69
N GLU A 185 -8.28 -13.53 20.94
CA GLU A 185 -7.97 -12.38 20.13
C GLU A 185 -7.22 -12.77 18.86
N PHE A 186 -7.65 -12.25 17.70
CA PHE A 186 -6.92 -12.34 16.46
C PHE A 186 -6.86 -11.00 15.73
N VAL A 187 -5.90 -10.87 14.81
CA VAL A 187 -5.73 -9.68 13.97
C VAL A 187 -6.16 -9.99 12.56
N VAL A 188 -6.96 -9.09 11.99
CA VAL A 188 -7.30 -9.07 10.57
C VAL A 188 -6.52 -7.93 9.93
N GLN A 189 -5.63 -8.27 9.00
CA GLN A 189 -4.91 -7.26 8.24
C GLN A 189 -5.70 -6.86 6.99
N SER A 190 -5.55 -5.61 6.55
CA SER A 190 -6.09 -5.09 5.29
C SER A 190 -7.59 -5.35 5.08
N ALA A 191 -8.40 -5.09 6.10
CA ALA A 191 -9.85 -5.16 6.00
C ALA A 191 -10.48 -3.77 5.79
N THR A 192 -11.57 -3.73 5.04
CA THR A 192 -12.39 -2.52 4.91
C THR A 192 -13.32 -2.37 6.11
N GLU A 193 -13.84 -1.16 6.33
CA GLU A 193 -14.82 -0.91 7.37
C GLU A 193 -16.09 -1.78 7.20
N GLU A 194 -16.52 -2.02 5.96
CA GLU A 194 -17.65 -2.93 5.65
C GLU A 194 -17.38 -4.36 6.16
N VAL A 195 -16.13 -4.83 6.01
CA VAL A 195 -15.72 -6.15 6.51
C VAL A 195 -15.69 -6.16 8.04
N ALA A 196 -15.17 -5.11 8.67
CA ALA A 196 -15.17 -4.98 10.12
C ALA A 196 -16.59 -5.02 10.71
N GLN A 197 -17.54 -4.33 10.09
CA GLN A 197 -18.96 -4.35 10.48
C GLN A 197 -19.61 -5.73 10.29
N LYS A 198 -19.22 -6.47 9.24
CA LYS A 198 -19.69 -7.85 9.04
C LYS A 198 -19.09 -8.80 10.11
N LEU A 199 -17.80 -8.66 10.39
CA LEU A 199 -17.12 -9.43 11.44
C LEU A 199 -17.76 -9.21 12.80
N GLN A 200 -18.16 -7.98 13.14
CA GLN A 200 -18.86 -7.66 14.39
C GLN A 200 -20.17 -8.42 14.55
N LYS A 201 -20.81 -8.82 13.47
CA LYS A 201 -22.08 -9.59 13.46
C LYS A 201 -21.87 -11.10 13.45
N THR A 202 -20.63 -11.56 13.39
CA THR A 202 -20.28 -12.98 13.36
C THR A 202 -20.51 -13.62 14.73
N PRO A 203 -21.04 -14.86 14.80
CA PRO A 203 -21.17 -15.58 16.08
C PRO A 203 -19.83 -15.64 16.82
N HIS A 204 -19.89 -15.52 18.14
CA HIS A 204 -18.74 -15.57 19.04
C HIS A 204 -17.74 -14.41 18.88
N VAL A 205 -18.02 -13.39 18.09
CA VAL A 205 -17.25 -12.14 18.03
C VAL A 205 -17.83 -11.15 19.04
N GLU A 206 -16.99 -10.71 19.97
CA GLU A 206 -17.37 -9.77 21.05
C GLU A 206 -17.14 -8.32 20.62
N SER A 207 -15.97 -8.03 20.02
CA SER A 207 -15.65 -6.69 19.56
C SER A 207 -14.66 -6.71 18.37
N VAL A 208 -14.80 -5.70 17.50
CA VAL A 208 -13.89 -5.43 16.41
C VAL A 208 -13.38 -3.99 16.56
N THR A 209 -12.09 -3.82 16.80
CA THR A 209 -11.48 -2.51 17.05
C THR A 209 -10.40 -2.21 16.03
N LYS A 210 -10.40 -1.01 15.46
CA LYS A 210 -9.35 -0.56 14.54
C LYS A 210 -8.01 -0.56 15.28
N MET A 211 -7.01 -1.17 14.68
CA MET A 211 -5.65 -1.16 15.21
C MET A 211 -5.02 0.18 14.85
N ILE A 212 -4.67 0.96 15.86
CA ILE A 212 -4.08 2.29 15.72
C ILE A 212 -2.73 2.28 16.42
N SER A 213 -1.70 2.75 15.71
CA SER A 213 -0.38 2.93 16.29
C SER A 213 -0.40 4.08 17.31
N PRO A 214 0.20 3.91 18.49
CA PRO A 214 0.22 4.96 19.51
C PRO A 214 0.93 6.22 18.99
N LYS A 215 0.59 7.36 19.58
CA LYS A 215 1.22 8.65 19.26
C LYS A 215 2.61 8.71 19.90
N GLU A 216 3.57 8.04 19.26
CA GLU A 216 4.95 7.93 19.72
C GLU A 216 5.91 8.20 18.57
N TYR A 217 7.13 8.64 18.90
CA TYR A 217 8.14 8.86 17.87
C TYR A 217 8.50 7.55 17.15
N ASN A 218 8.27 7.52 15.84
CA ASN A 218 8.70 6.43 14.97
C ASN A 218 9.82 6.91 14.03
N PRO A 219 11.06 6.36 14.15
CA PRO A 219 12.19 6.78 13.32
C PRO A 219 12.00 6.43 11.83
N ALA A 220 11.06 5.58 11.47
CA ALA A 220 10.74 5.24 10.08
C ALA A 220 9.87 6.29 9.38
N ILE A 221 9.22 7.18 10.13
CA ILE A 221 8.36 8.22 9.57
C ILE A 221 9.18 9.45 9.17
N PHE A 222 9.05 9.84 7.90
CA PHE A 222 9.64 11.07 7.38
C PHE A 222 8.91 12.30 8.01
N PRO A 223 9.60 13.36 8.40
CA PRO A 223 11.01 13.73 8.19
C PRO A 223 12.01 13.24 9.25
N HIS A 224 11.72 12.19 9.99
CA HIS A 224 12.59 11.60 11.02
C HIS A 224 12.90 12.55 12.19
N SER A 225 12.00 13.48 12.49
CA SER A 225 12.16 14.47 13.53
C SER A 225 11.79 13.93 14.90
N LYS A 226 12.75 13.94 15.84
CA LYS A 226 12.49 13.58 17.24
C LYS A 226 11.64 14.60 18.01
N HIS A 227 11.41 15.78 17.43
CA HIS A 227 10.61 16.84 18.07
C HIS A 227 9.10 16.53 18.08
N TYR A 228 8.65 15.60 17.24
CA TYR A 228 7.26 15.24 17.11
C TYR A 228 7.05 13.78 17.45
N ALA A 229 6.01 13.49 18.21
CA ALA A 229 5.57 12.12 18.50
C ALA A 229 4.72 11.58 17.34
N TRP A 230 5.33 11.47 16.15
CA TRP A 230 4.64 10.98 14.96
C TRP A 230 4.74 9.47 14.84
N SER A 231 3.62 8.85 14.55
CA SER A 231 3.49 7.44 14.18
C SER A 231 2.79 7.30 12.83
N GLU A 232 2.58 6.07 12.36
CA GLU A 232 1.89 5.80 11.09
C GLU A 232 0.46 6.33 11.08
N ASP A 233 -0.21 6.30 12.24
CA ASP A 233 -1.61 6.69 12.38
C ASP A 233 -1.79 8.08 13.04
N ASN A 234 -0.70 8.74 13.39
CA ASN A 234 -0.70 10.07 14.02
C ASN A 234 0.48 10.90 13.51
N PHE A 235 0.20 11.79 12.57
CA PHE A 235 1.21 12.56 11.85
C PHE A 235 0.78 14.03 11.65
#